data_e5a34a41fffe710b3ff26eaa7ef3ec80
#
_entry.id   e5a34a41fffe710b3ff26eaa7ef3ec80
#
_cell.length_a   1.000
_cell.length_b   1.000
_cell.length_c   1.000
_cell.angle_alpha   90.00
_cell.angle_beta   90.00
_cell.angle_gamma   90.00
#
_symmetry.space_group_name_H-M   'P 1'
#
loop_
_entity.id
_entity.type
_entity.pdbx_description
1 polymer ?
#
loop_
_entity_poly.entity_id
_entity_poly.type
_entity_poly.pdbx_seq_one_letter_code
_entity_poly.pdbx_strand_id
1 'polypeptide(L)'
;MMVILSPGHEMKRKKSGLRLALALFCLVLAACSSPRKKAPAEPMNLLLISIDTLRADILSCYGGQALKTEAIDSLARKGILFERAFAHTPLTLPSHTNLLTGTLPLVHGVHDNIGFRVPPDSLTLAGHLKAQGYATAAFVSAYPLHSNYGLGLGFDV
;
A
#
# COMPACT_ATOMS: atom_id res chain seq x y z
N MET A 1 22.24 71.33 6.99
CA MET A 1 23.29 70.53 7.59
C MET A 1 23.41 70.95 9.05
N MET A 2 22.82 70.18 9.97
CA MET A 2 23.00 70.39 11.41
C MET A 2 22.84 69.03 12.10
N VAL A 3 23.90 68.51 12.66
CA VAL A 3 23.99 67.26 13.39
C VAL A 3 23.86 67.59 14.85
N ILE A 4 22.91 66.98 15.56
CA ILE A 4 22.84 67.01 17.04
C ILE A 4 22.96 65.57 17.53
N LEU A 5 24.08 65.28 18.21
CA LEU A 5 24.32 64.03 18.93
C LEU A 5 23.88 64.23 20.39
N SER A 6 23.02 63.34 20.90
CA SER A 6 22.66 63.25 22.32
C SER A 6 23.03 61.85 22.84
N PRO A 7 23.61 61.74 24.07
CA PRO A 7 24.20 60.49 24.59
C PRO A 7 23.10 59.54 25.03
N GLY A 8 23.34 58.26 24.70
CA GLY A 8 22.38 57.15 24.94
C GLY A 8 22.27 56.75 26.38
N HIS A 9 21.06 56.55 26.79
CA HIS A 9 20.69 55.89 28.04
C HIS A 9 20.73 54.40 27.88
N GLU A 10 21.69 53.71 28.50
CA GLU A 10 21.77 52.25 28.56
C GLU A 10 20.62 51.67 29.37
N MET A 11 19.61 51.12 28.70
CA MET A 11 18.60 50.31 29.32
C MET A 11 19.14 48.87 29.50
N LYS A 12 19.56 48.52 30.70
CA LYS A 12 19.84 47.13 31.11
C LYS A 12 18.56 46.29 30.97
N ARG A 13 18.38 45.64 29.84
CA ARG A 13 17.33 44.64 29.59
C ARG A 13 17.63 43.40 30.47
N LYS A 14 16.73 43.09 31.43
CA LYS A 14 16.71 41.83 32.16
C LYS A 14 16.47 40.67 31.17
N LYS A 15 17.57 40.05 30.72
CA LYS A 15 17.53 38.91 29.74
C LYS A 15 17.18 37.55 30.38
N SER A 16 16.91 37.48 31.69
CA SER A 16 16.69 36.20 32.40
C SER A 16 15.29 35.59 32.20
N GLY A 17 14.24 36.41 32.14
CA GLY A 17 12.87 35.91 32.02
C GLY A 17 12.52 35.34 30.64
N LEU A 18 13.06 35.93 29.56
CA LEU A 18 12.80 35.50 28.18
C LEU A 18 13.47 34.13 27.88
N ARG A 19 14.67 33.88 28.47
CA ARG A 19 15.35 32.59 28.31
C ARG A 19 14.64 31.46 29.04
N LEU A 20 14.07 31.71 30.20
CA LEU A 20 13.26 30.73 30.94
C LEU A 20 11.94 30.43 30.26
N ALA A 21 11.27 31.44 29.72
CA ALA A 21 10.03 31.27 28.95
C ALA A 21 10.26 30.49 27.64
N LEU A 22 11.38 30.75 26.94
CA LEU A 22 11.74 30.02 25.72
C LEU A 22 12.11 28.56 26.02
N ALA A 23 12.82 28.29 27.10
CA ALA A 23 13.15 26.93 27.55
C ALA A 23 11.90 26.13 27.95
N LEU A 24 10.96 26.72 28.66
CA LEU A 24 9.68 26.11 29.02
C LEU A 24 8.83 25.84 27.75
N PHE A 25 8.79 26.75 26.79
CA PHE A 25 8.10 26.58 25.53
C PHE A 25 8.69 25.44 24.68
N CYS A 26 10.02 25.33 24.61
CA CYS A 26 10.70 24.21 23.95
C CYS A 26 10.43 22.86 24.65
N LEU A 27 10.36 22.83 26.00
CA LEU A 27 10.02 21.63 26.75
C LEU A 27 8.59 21.15 26.49
N VAL A 28 7.63 22.07 26.38
CA VAL A 28 6.23 21.75 26.04
C VAL A 28 6.12 21.24 24.62
N LEU A 29 6.83 21.83 23.64
CA LEU A 29 6.87 21.33 22.27
C LEU A 29 7.52 19.95 22.17
N ALA A 30 8.57 19.68 22.94
CA ALA A 30 9.21 18.36 22.97
C ALA A 30 8.32 17.28 23.60
N ALA A 31 7.49 17.63 24.58
CA ALA A 31 6.51 16.72 25.18
C ALA A 31 5.36 16.36 24.20
N CYS A 32 4.99 17.28 23.29
CA CYS A 32 3.98 17.00 22.26
C CYS A 32 4.50 16.18 21.09
N SER A 33 5.83 16.10 20.90
CA SER A 33 6.45 15.36 19.78
C SER A 33 6.89 13.94 20.15
N SER A 34 6.49 13.39 21.30
CA SER A 34 6.72 11.98 21.59
C SER A 34 6.04 11.13 20.49
N PRO A 35 6.81 10.40 19.67
CA PRO A 35 6.20 9.53 18.67
C PRO A 35 5.34 8.52 19.43
N ARG A 36 4.03 8.60 19.27
CA ARG A 36 3.10 7.61 19.79
C ARG A 36 3.58 6.28 19.22
N LYS A 37 4.27 5.46 20.01
CA LYS A 37 4.58 4.07 19.64
C LYS A 37 3.24 3.43 19.30
N LYS A 38 2.97 3.29 18.01
CA LYS A 38 1.81 2.53 17.54
C LYS A 38 2.01 1.14 18.11
N ALA A 39 1.07 0.67 18.92
CA ALA A 39 1.09 -0.71 19.39
C ALA A 39 1.28 -1.61 18.16
N PRO A 40 2.09 -2.68 18.22
CA PRO A 40 2.19 -3.62 17.12
C PRO A 40 0.78 -4.01 16.72
N ALA A 41 0.40 -3.75 15.48
CA ALA A 41 -0.87 -4.22 14.97
C ALA A 41 -0.87 -5.74 15.07
N GLU A 42 -1.91 -6.32 15.63
CA GLU A 42 -2.13 -7.77 15.59
C GLU A 42 -2.01 -8.23 14.12
N PRO A 43 -1.25 -9.30 13.84
CA PRO A 43 -1.11 -9.79 12.48
C PRO A 43 -2.48 -10.18 11.93
N MET A 44 -2.90 -9.56 10.84
CA MET A 44 -4.17 -9.84 10.18
C MET A 44 -3.98 -10.89 9.09
N ASN A 45 -4.95 -11.80 8.95
CA ASN A 45 -4.99 -12.68 7.80
C ASN A 45 -5.31 -11.89 6.52
N LEU A 46 -4.68 -12.26 5.42
CA LEU A 46 -4.90 -11.71 4.10
C LEU A 46 -5.52 -12.78 3.19
N LEU A 47 -6.69 -12.50 2.64
CA LEU A 47 -7.33 -13.32 1.61
C LEU A 47 -7.41 -12.50 0.31
N LEU A 48 -6.70 -12.95 -0.73
CA LEU A 48 -6.78 -12.39 -2.08
C LEU A 48 -7.63 -13.31 -2.95
N ILE A 49 -8.72 -12.78 -3.51
CA ILE A 49 -9.60 -13.51 -4.44
C ILE A 49 -9.51 -12.83 -5.80
N SER A 50 -9.08 -13.59 -6.82
CA SER A 50 -9.10 -13.17 -8.22
C SER A 50 -10.08 -14.05 -8.99
N ILE A 51 -11.03 -13.44 -9.70
CA ILE A 51 -11.99 -14.12 -10.57
C ILE A 51 -11.63 -13.76 -12.01
N ASP A 52 -11.01 -14.71 -12.69
CA ASP A 52 -10.53 -14.52 -14.07
C ASP A 52 -11.70 -14.24 -15.01
N THR A 53 -11.50 -13.33 -15.97
CA THR A 53 -12.48 -12.92 -17.00
C THR A 53 -13.80 -12.33 -16.48
N LEU A 54 -13.90 -12.03 -15.19
CA LEU A 54 -15.09 -11.39 -14.62
C LEU A 54 -15.19 -9.94 -15.09
N ARG A 55 -16.30 -9.59 -15.69
CA ARG A 55 -16.64 -8.23 -16.12
C ARG A 55 -17.26 -7.44 -14.95
N ALA A 56 -16.83 -6.21 -14.76
CA ALA A 56 -17.35 -5.34 -13.70
C ALA A 56 -18.84 -5.02 -13.89
N ASP A 57 -19.29 -4.82 -15.15
CA ASP A 57 -20.66 -4.46 -15.49
C ASP A 57 -21.70 -5.58 -15.25
N ILE A 58 -21.27 -6.79 -14.90
CA ILE A 58 -22.16 -7.88 -14.47
C ILE A 58 -22.46 -7.79 -12.98
N LEU A 59 -21.56 -7.20 -12.19
CA LEU A 59 -21.67 -7.13 -10.74
C LEU A 59 -22.65 -6.06 -10.29
N SER A 60 -23.56 -6.40 -9.36
CA SER A 60 -24.58 -5.47 -8.87
C SER A 60 -23.99 -4.22 -8.23
N CYS A 61 -22.85 -4.32 -7.54
CA CYS A 61 -22.16 -3.18 -6.94
C CYS A 61 -21.60 -2.17 -7.97
N TYR A 62 -21.50 -2.56 -9.25
CA TYR A 62 -21.16 -1.69 -10.38
C TYR A 62 -22.36 -1.39 -11.29
N GLY A 63 -23.58 -1.64 -10.82
CA GLY A 63 -24.81 -1.37 -11.56
C GLY A 63 -25.29 -2.50 -12.47
N GLY A 64 -24.65 -3.68 -12.42
CA GLY A 64 -25.10 -4.86 -13.15
C GLY A 64 -26.47 -5.34 -12.68
N GLN A 65 -27.33 -5.70 -13.63
CA GLN A 65 -28.70 -6.17 -13.35
C GLN A 65 -28.93 -7.63 -13.74
N ALA A 66 -27.98 -8.23 -14.46
CA ALA A 66 -28.12 -9.59 -14.99
C ALA A 66 -28.02 -10.68 -13.89
N LEU A 67 -27.24 -10.45 -12.86
CA LEU A 67 -27.00 -11.40 -11.78
C LEU A 67 -27.09 -10.69 -10.42
N LYS A 68 -27.59 -11.41 -9.42
CA LYS A 68 -27.49 -10.97 -8.02
C LYS A 68 -26.16 -11.44 -7.44
N THR A 69 -25.31 -10.52 -7.07
CA THR A 69 -23.96 -10.80 -6.54
C THR A 69 -23.86 -10.42 -5.05
N GLU A 70 -24.81 -10.86 -4.24
CA GLU A 70 -25.05 -10.42 -2.85
C GLU A 70 -23.80 -10.50 -1.96
N ALA A 71 -22.98 -11.55 -2.10
CA ALA A 71 -21.74 -11.71 -1.33
C ALA A 71 -20.71 -10.63 -1.69
N ILE A 72 -20.48 -10.38 -2.99
CA ILE A 72 -19.58 -9.36 -3.49
C ILE A 72 -20.10 -7.96 -3.13
N ASP A 73 -21.40 -7.73 -3.26
CA ASP A 73 -22.06 -6.47 -2.90
C ASP A 73 -21.93 -6.20 -1.40
N SER A 74 -22.01 -7.24 -0.56
CA SER A 74 -21.78 -7.11 0.88
C SER A 74 -20.34 -6.68 1.20
N LEU A 75 -19.35 -7.23 0.50
CA LEU A 75 -17.95 -6.81 0.63
C LEU A 75 -17.78 -5.36 0.16
N ALA A 76 -18.36 -5.00 -0.97
CA ALA A 76 -18.32 -3.64 -1.50
C ALA A 76 -18.91 -2.61 -0.51
N ARG A 77 -20.04 -2.94 0.15
CA ARG A 77 -20.66 -2.06 1.15
C ARG A 77 -19.86 -1.92 2.45
N LYS A 78 -19.09 -2.94 2.83
CA LYS A 78 -18.33 -2.96 4.10
C LYS A 78 -16.88 -2.53 3.94
N GLY A 79 -16.37 -2.53 2.73
CA GLY A 79 -14.99 -2.25 2.39
C GLY A 79 -14.83 -1.00 1.52
N ILE A 80 -13.84 -1.03 0.64
CA ILE A 80 -13.53 0.03 -0.33
C ILE A 80 -13.87 -0.52 -1.72
N LEU A 81 -14.77 0.15 -2.44
CA LEU A 81 -15.09 -0.14 -3.83
C LEU A 81 -14.27 0.78 -4.74
N PHE A 82 -13.46 0.20 -5.63
CA PHE A 82 -12.70 0.94 -6.63
C PHE A 82 -13.52 1.05 -7.92
N GLU A 83 -14.05 2.23 -8.20
CA GLU A 83 -14.87 2.47 -9.41
C GLU A 83 -14.05 2.48 -10.71
N ARG A 84 -12.74 2.71 -10.62
CA ARG A 84 -11.83 2.84 -11.76
C ARG A 84 -10.55 2.02 -11.53
N ALA A 85 -10.69 0.71 -11.47
CA ALA A 85 -9.57 -0.22 -11.46
C ALA A 85 -9.42 -0.83 -12.87
N PHE A 86 -8.21 -0.79 -13.43
CA PHE A 86 -7.94 -1.25 -14.80
C PHE A 86 -6.88 -2.34 -14.77
N ALA A 87 -7.16 -3.46 -15.45
CA ALA A 87 -6.15 -4.45 -15.76
C ALA A 87 -5.19 -3.90 -16.83
N HIS A 88 -3.89 -4.04 -16.64
CA HIS A 88 -2.90 -3.56 -17.59
C HIS A 88 -2.76 -4.48 -18.81
N THR A 89 -3.20 -5.72 -18.70
CA THR A 89 -3.21 -6.68 -19.80
C THR A 89 -4.48 -7.52 -19.74
N PRO A 90 -5.03 -7.95 -20.89
CA PRO A 90 -6.22 -8.80 -20.95
C PRO A 90 -5.90 -10.30 -20.91
N LEU A 91 -4.68 -10.70 -20.53
CA LEU A 91 -4.19 -12.07 -20.52
C LEU A 91 -3.95 -12.55 -19.08
N THR A 92 -4.29 -13.81 -18.81
CA THR A 92 -4.30 -14.40 -17.46
C THR A 92 -2.93 -14.37 -16.79
N LEU A 93 -1.89 -14.93 -17.40
CA LEU A 93 -0.57 -15.01 -16.80
C LEU A 93 0.06 -13.63 -16.54
N PRO A 94 0.14 -12.71 -17.52
CA PRO A 94 0.71 -11.38 -17.25
C PRO A 94 -0.11 -10.57 -16.25
N SER A 95 -1.45 -10.66 -16.30
CA SER A 95 -2.32 -9.94 -15.37
C SER A 95 -2.13 -10.40 -13.91
N HIS A 96 -2.06 -11.71 -13.67
CA HIS A 96 -1.80 -12.24 -12.34
C HIS A 96 -0.34 -12.01 -11.90
N THR A 97 0.61 -11.98 -12.84
CA THR A 97 1.98 -11.56 -12.54
C THR A 97 2.00 -10.12 -12.07
N ASN A 98 1.29 -9.19 -12.75
CA ASN A 98 1.15 -7.80 -12.28
C ASN A 98 0.60 -7.75 -10.86
N LEU A 99 -0.47 -8.50 -10.59
CA LEU A 99 -1.17 -8.52 -9.31
C LEU A 99 -0.26 -9.00 -8.17
N LEU A 100 0.51 -10.08 -8.40
CA LEU A 100 1.34 -10.71 -7.38
C LEU A 100 2.70 -10.04 -7.20
N THR A 101 3.23 -9.36 -8.23
CA THR A 101 4.54 -8.68 -8.16
C THR A 101 4.42 -7.18 -7.94
N GLY A 102 3.25 -6.58 -8.20
CA GLY A 102 3.07 -5.13 -8.18
C GLY A 102 3.82 -4.41 -9.31
N THR A 103 4.26 -5.15 -10.35
CA THR A 103 5.02 -4.60 -11.49
C THR A 103 4.28 -4.80 -12.81
N LEU A 104 4.73 -4.12 -13.86
CA LEU A 104 4.13 -4.18 -15.21
C LEU A 104 4.88 -5.15 -16.11
N PRO A 105 4.30 -5.60 -17.23
CA PRO A 105 4.94 -6.50 -18.19
C PRO A 105 6.32 -6.02 -18.69
N LEU A 106 6.51 -4.72 -18.83
CA LEU A 106 7.81 -4.14 -19.20
C LEU A 106 8.90 -4.36 -18.13
N VAL A 107 8.52 -4.62 -16.88
CA VAL A 107 9.44 -4.85 -15.76
C VAL A 107 9.68 -6.34 -15.54
N HIS A 108 8.59 -7.13 -15.43
CA HIS A 108 8.69 -8.56 -15.13
C HIS A 108 8.87 -9.45 -16.39
N GLY A 109 8.75 -8.88 -17.60
CA GLY A 109 9.01 -9.58 -18.85
C GLY A 109 7.96 -10.60 -19.30
N VAL A 110 6.85 -10.76 -18.57
CA VAL A 110 5.76 -11.70 -18.93
C VAL A 110 4.71 -10.96 -19.73
N HIS A 111 4.57 -11.30 -21.01
CA HIS A 111 3.70 -10.58 -21.96
C HIS A 111 2.55 -11.43 -22.50
N ASP A 112 2.62 -12.77 -22.37
CA ASP A 112 1.61 -13.68 -22.88
C ASP A 112 1.42 -14.88 -21.95
N ASN A 113 0.34 -15.65 -22.18
CA ASN A 113 0.06 -16.92 -21.50
C ASN A 113 0.99 -18.06 -21.97
N ILE A 114 1.54 -17.95 -23.20
CA ILE A 114 2.32 -18.98 -23.87
C ILE A 114 3.77 -18.49 -24.08
N GLY A 115 4.73 -19.33 -23.77
CA GLY A 115 6.14 -19.02 -23.97
C GLY A 115 6.78 -18.15 -22.89
N PHE A 116 6.02 -17.75 -21.88
CA PHE A 116 6.49 -16.92 -20.77
C PHE A 116 6.35 -17.62 -19.42
N ARG A 117 7.14 -17.17 -18.47
CA ARG A 117 7.02 -17.54 -17.05
C ARG A 117 7.56 -16.42 -16.19
N VAL A 118 7.09 -16.35 -14.96
CA VAL A 118 7.60 -15.40 -13.96
C VAL A 118 9.04 -15.71 -13.65
N PRO A 119 9.97 -14.73 -13.72
CA PRO A 119 11.36 -14.94 -13.37
C PRO A 119 11.53 -15.46 -11.93
N PRO A 120 12.45 -16.40 -11.66
CA PRO A 120 12.58 -17.06 -10.37
C PRO A 120 13.03 -16.12 -9.23
N ASP A 121 13.63 -15.00 -9.57
CA ASP A 121 14.08 -13.93 -8.66
C ASP A 121 13.04 -12.84 -8.44
N SER A 122 11.83 -13.00 -8.99
CA SER A 122 10.75 -12.03 -8.82
C SER A 122 10.31 -11.93 -7.35
N LEU A 123 10.26 -10.70 -6.85
CA LEU A 123 9.64 -10.43 -5.56
C LEU A 123 8.11 -10.50 -5.71
N THR A 124 7.48 -11.41 -4.96
CA THR A 124 6.03 -11.58 -4.97
C THR A 124 5.41 -11.17 -3.63
N LEU A 125 4.12 -10.84 -3.63
CA LEU A 125 3.36 -10.59 -2.41
C LEU A 125 3.47 -11.76 -1.42
N ALA A 126 3.35 -12.99 -1.92
CA ALA A 126 3.50 -14.21 -1.11
C ALA A 126 4.90 -14.31 -0.50
N GLY A 127 5.96 -14.10 -1.30
CA GLY A 127 7.34 -14.10 -0.82
C GLY A 127 7.60 -13.03 0.23
N HIS A 128 7.04 -11.83 0.03
CA HIS A 128 7.14 -10.74 0.99
C HIS A 128 6.45 -11.08 2.33
N LEU A 129 5.24 -11.62 2.28
CA LEU A 129 4.50 -12.03 3.48
C LEU A 129 5.18 -13.21 4.20
N LYS A 130 5.68 -14.19 3.45
CA LYS A 130 6.44 -15.32 4.00
C LYS A 130 7.68 -14.85 4.76
N ALA A 131 8.41 -13.88 4.22
CA ALA A 131 9.56 -13.28 4.91
C ALA A 131 9.18 -12.57 6.22
N GLN A 132 7.90 -12.21 6.39
CA GLN A 132 7.35 -11.65 7.64
C GLN A 132 6.73 -12.71 8.55
N GLY A 133 6.88 -13.99 8.26
CA GLY A 133 6.42 -15.10 9.09
C GLY A 133 4.99 -15.57 8.81
N TYR A 134 4.36 -15.13 7.71
CA TYR A 134 3.05 -15.66 7.30
C TYR A 134 3.21 -17.06 6.70
N ALA A 135 2.29 -17.96 7.02
CA ALA A 135 2.03 -19.14 6.21
C ALA A 135 1.28 -18.72 4.94
N THR A 136 1.71 -19.23 3.79
CA THR A 136 1.24 -18.76 2.48
C THR A 136 0.72 -19.92 1.65
N ALA A 137 -0.48 -19.79 1.08
CA ALA A 137 -1.09 -20.82 0.23
C ALA A 137 -1.76 -20.20 -0.99
N ALA A 138 -1.75 -20.91 -2.12
CA ALA A 138 -2.45 -20.55 -3.34
C ALA A 138 -3.29 -21.72 -3.86
N PHE A 139 -4.54 -21.45 -4.19
CA PHE A 139 -5.46 -22.39 -4.83
C PHE A 139 -5.82 -21.83 -6.21
N VAL A 140 -5.38 -22.50 -7.26
CA VAL A 140 -5.53 -22.04 -8.64
C VAL A 140 -6.31 -23.07 -9.47
N SER A 141 -7.16 -22.59 -10.38
CA SER A 141 -7.94 -23.44 -11.29
C SER A 141 -7.63 -23.23 -12.77
N ALA A 142 -6.91 -22.15 -13.10
CA ALA A 142 -6.55 -21.85 -14.49
C ALA A 142 -5.13 -22.35 -14.81
N TYR A 143 -4.99 -23.04 -15.96
CA TYR A 143 -3.72 -23.60 -16.40
C TYR A 143 -2.55 -22.58 -16.46
N PRO A 144 -2.73 -21.33 -16.94
CA PRO A 144 -1.64 -20.35 -16.94
C PRO A 144 -1.18 -19.92 -15.54
N LEU A 145 -1.92 -20.26 -14.48
CA LEU A 145 -1.57 -19.94 -13.09
C LEU A 145 -0.84 -21.07 -12.38
N HIS A 146 -0.65 -22.22 -13.06
CA HIS A 146 0.08 -23.36 -12.49
C HIS A 146 1.51 -22.96 -12.09
N SER A 147 2.03 -23.56 -11.02
CA SER A 147 3.38 -23.29 -10.48
C SER A 147 4.49 -23.40 -11.52
N ASN A 148 4.32 -24.22 -12.57
CA ASN A 148 5.25 -24.32 -13.69
C ASN A 148 5.48 -23.00 -14.43
N TYR A 149 4.55 -22.06 -14.35
CA TYR A 149 4.70 -20.71 -14.91
C TYR A 149 5.33 -19.71 -13.93
N GLY A 150 5.79 -20.16 -12.77
CA GLY A 150 6.49 -19.35 -11.77
C GLY A 150 5.57 -18.60 -10.79
N LEU A 151 4.27 -18.71 -10.88
CA LEU A 151 3.32 -18.06 -9.95
C LEU A 151 3.26 -18.73 -8.57
N GLY A 152 3.92 -19.89 -8.38
CA GLY A 152 4.08 -20.53 -7.07
C GLY A 152 5.15 -19.88 -6.17
N LEU A 153 5.86 -18.86 -6.64
CA LEU A 153 6.93 -18.19 -5.88
C LEU A 153 6.40 -17.58 -4.58
N GLY A 154 6.97 -18.04 -3.47
CA GLY A 154 6.64 -17.53 -2.13
C GLY A 154 5.48 -18.25 -1.44
N PHE A 155 4.76 -19.15 -2.11
CA PHE A 155 3.75 -19.96 -1.47
C PHE A 155 4.36 -21.23 -0.87
N ASP A 156 3.79 -21.67 0.26
CA ASP A 156 4.16 -22.94 0.95
C ASP A 156 3.36 -24.12 0.37
N VAL A 157 2.13 -23.86 -0.08
CA VAL A 157 1.19 -24.80 -0.68
C VAL A 157 0.51 -24.14 -1.87
#